data_f3fa3de1a2eb62ce1d0160791f052b50
#
_entry.id   f3fa3de1a2eb62ce1d0160791f052b50
#
_cell.length_a   1.000
_cell.length_b   1.000
_cell.length_c   1.000
_cell.angle_alpha   90.00
_cell.angle_beta   90.00
_cell.angle_gamma   90.00
#
_symmetry.space_group_name_H-M   'P 1'
#
loop_
_entity.id
_entity.type
_entity.pdbx_description
1 polymer ?
#
loop_
_entity_poly.entity_id
_entity_poly.type
_entity_poly.pdbx_seq_one_letter_code
_entity_poly.pdbx_strand_id
1 'polypeptide(L)'
;MAENKGNQQGGTQDLNQLLKVRREKLSELQENGMDPFQITKYDVTAKAGEIKEKFEEYEGKEVSIAGRMMQKRVMGKASFGNVQDLSGNIQIYVSRDALGEDAYKLFKRMDIGDIVGVEGNVFMTQKGEKSIHATKVTLLSKSLQVLPEKFHGLTNTDTRYRQRYVDLIMNPEVKDTFVKRSKIISTIRKYLDSQGFMEVETPMLVANAGGAAARPFETHFNALDEDFKLRISLELYLKRLIVGGMERVYEIGRVFRNEGLDTRHNPEFTLMELYQAYTDYNGMMDLTENLYRYVAQEVLGTTTITYNGIEMDLGKPFERITMVDAVKKYSGVDFNEIHTLEEARAIAKEKGVEFEERHKKGDILNLFFETFVEEHLIQPTFVMDHPIEISPLTKKKPDNPEYVERFEFFMNGWEMANAYSELNDPIDQRERFKAQEEQLAQGDEEANTTDEDFLNALEIGMPPTGGIGFGIDRMCMLLTDSAAIRDVLLFPTMKTQKD
;
A
#
# COMPACT_ATOMS: atom_id res chain seq x y z
N MET A 1 33.49 -26.69 16.34
CA MET A 1 32.41 -25.72 16.63
C MET A 1 32.78 -24.84 17.83
N ALA A 2 33.82 -24.01 17.71
CA ALA A 2 34.27 -23.14 18.82
C ALA A 2 34.96 -21.84 18.34
N GLU A 3 34.64 -21.31 17.15
CA GLU A 3 35.33 -20.11 16.62
C GLU A 3 34.44 -18.90 16.31
N ASN A 4 33.17 -18.87 16.73
CA ASN A 4 32.30 -17.74 16.36
C ASN A 4 31.69 -16.92 17.53
N LYS A 5 32.14 -17.17 18.78
CA LYS A 5 31.69 -16.39 19.95
C LYS A 5 32.56 -15.17 20.28
N GLY A 6 33.78 -15.12 19.81
CA GLY A 6 34.73 -14.03 20.13
C GLY A 6 34.46 -12.74 19.38
N ASN A 7 33.94 -12.81 18.14
CA ASN A 7 33.76 -11.62 17.28
C ASN A 7 32.45 -10.85 17.62
N GLN A 8 31.41 -11.49 18.18
CA GLN A 8 30.20 -10.82 18.58
C GLN A 8 30.32 -10.00 19.88
N GLN A 9 31.17 -10.42 20.82
CA GLN A 9 31.41 -9.69 22.07
C GLN A 9 32.22 -8.40 21.86
N GLY A 10 33.19 -8.40 20.96
CA GLY A 10 33.97 -7.21 20.61
C GLY A 10 33.11 -6.13 19.97
N GLY A 11 32.30 -6.48 18.98
CA GLY A 11 31.41 -5.53 18.29
C GLY A 11 30.33 -4.89 19.19
N THR A 12 29.81 -5.62 20.17
CA THR A 12 28.82 -5.10 21.13
C THR A 12 29.44 -4.11 22.13
N GLN A 13 30.67 -4.38 22.59
CA GLN A 13 31.43 -3.47 23.48
C GLN A 13 31.79 -2.16 22.77
N ASP A 14 32.24 -2.23 21.52
CA ASP A 14 32.55 -1.05 20.70
C ASP A 14 31.29 -0.19 20.42
N LEU A 15 30.13 -0.83 20.14
CA LEU A 15 28.87 -0.13 19.94
C LEU A 15 28.43 0.60 21.21
N ASN A 16 28.46 -0.06 22.37
CA ASN A 16 28.11 0.56 23.65
C ASN A 16 29.02 1.75 23.99
N GLN A 17 30.29 1.67 23.66
CA GLN A 17 31.22 2.78 23.82
C GLN A 17 30.88 3.96 22.92
N LEU A 18 30.52 3.73 21.66
CA LEU A 18 30.08 4.78 20.73
C LEU A 18 28.78 5.46 21.20
N LEU A 19 27.81 4.69 21.69
CA LEU A 19 26.57 5.23 22.25
C LEU A 19 26.83 6.11 23.48
N LYS A 20 27.76 5.69 24.34
CA LYS A 20 28.18 6.48 25.51
C LYS A 20 28.84 7.79 25.10
N VAL A 21 29.78 7.77 24.18
CA VAL A 21 30.46 8.98 23.65
C VAL A 21 29.46 9.97 23.06
N ARG A 22 28.42 9.51 22.34
CA ARG A 22 27.39 10.39 21.79
C ARG A 22 26.58 11.09 22.87
N ARG A 23 26.25 10.39 23.98
CA ARG A 23 25.56 10.97 25.14
C ARG A 23 26.43 11.97 25.88
N GLU A 24 27.72 11.67 26.07
CA GLU A 24 28.69 12.58 26.67
C GLU A 24 28.80 13.88 25.86
N LYS A 25 28.88 13.80 24.53
CA LYS A 25 28.87 14.96 23.65
C LYS A 25 27.60 15.81 23.77
N LEU A 26 26.43 15.17 23.94
CA LEU A 26 25.19 15.88 24.16
C LEU A 26 25.20 16.61 25.51
N SER A 27 25.60 15.94 26.60
CA SER A 27 25.69 16.54 27.94
C SER A 27 26.59 17.77 27.93
N GLU A 28 27.76 17.67 27.30
CA GLU A 28 28.68 18.80 27.17
C GLU A 28 28.08 19.97 26.38
N LEU A 29 27.32 19.70 25.30
CA LEU A 29 26.59 20.75 24.57
C LEU A 29 25.53 21.43 25.46
N GLN A 30 24.80 20.67 26.25
CA GLN A 30 23.78 21.17 27.17
C GLN A 30 24.40 22.02 28.28
N GLU A 31 25.48 21.56 28.90
CA GLU A 31 26.23 22.29 29.92
C GLU A 31 26.79 23.63 29.41
N ASN A 32 27.13 23.70 28.13
CA ASN A 32 27.63 24.93 27.49
C ASN A 32 26.51 25.82 26.89
N GLY A 33 25.23 25.52 27.17
CA GLY A 33 24.08 26.30 26.68
C GLY A 33 23.84 26.16 25.15
N MET A 34 24.34 25.10 24.54
CA MET A 34 24.22 24.80 23.12
C MET A 34 23.33 23.55 22.89
N ASP A 35 22.30 23.34 23.71
CA ASP A 35 21.39 22.21 23.59
C ASP A 35 20.63 22.23 22.26
N PRO A 36 20.89 21.29 21.33
CA PRO A 36 20.20 21.27 20.05
C PRO A 36 18.71 21.03 20.15
N PHE A 37 18.23 20.40 21.25
CA PHE A 37 16.83 20.09 21.47
C PHE A 37 16.00 21.30 21.94
N GLN A 38 16.64 22.44 22.21
CA GLN A 38 15.95 23.70 22.45
C GLN A 38 15.60 24.47 21.15
N ILE A 39 16.14 24.03 20.01
CA ILE A 39 15.84 24.66 18.71
C ILE A 39 14.48 24.16 18.23
N THR A 40 13.49 25.03 18.16
CA THR A 40 12.11 24.69 17.78
C THR A 40 11.81 24.98 16.30
N LYS A 41 12.60 25.79 15.63
CA LYS A 41 12.41 26.21 14.25
C LYS A 41 13.76 26.41 13.54
N TYR A 42 13.81 26.07 12.26
CA TYR A 42 14.90 26.38 11.36
C TYR A 42 14.34 26.72 9.96
N ASP A 43 14.76 27.84 9.40
CA ASP A 43 14.24 28.31 8.12
C ASP A 43 15.02 27.67 6.96
N VAL A 44 14.30 26.90 6.14
CA VAL A 44 14.84 26.20 4.96
C VAL A 44 14.36 26.94 3.70
N THR A 45 15.31 27.37 2.85
CA THR A 45 15.00 28.12 1.63
C THR A 45 15.11 27.27 0.36
N ALA A 46 15.79 26.11 0.42
CA ALA A 46 15.98 25.23 -0.72
C ALA A 46 16.11 23.77 -0.29
N LYS A 47 15.90 22.84 -1.23
CA LYS A 47 16.05 21.41 -1.05
C LYS A 47 17.27 20.87 -1.81
N ALA A 48 17.89 19.81 -1.27
CA ALA A 48 19.11 19.22 -1.83
C ALA A 48 18.95 18.77 -3.30
N GLY A 49 17.85 18.08 -3.63
CA GLY A 49 17.55 17.65 -4.99
C GLY A 49 17.26 18.82 -5.93
N GLU A 50 16.48 19.81 -5.47
CA GLU A 50 16.16 21.00 -6.26
C GLU A 50 17.42 21.80 -6.64
N ILE A 51 18.35 21.99 -5.69
CA ILE A 51 19.63 22.66 -5.97
C ILE A 51 20.43 21.89 -7.03
N LYS A 52 20.43 20.56 -6.97
CA LYS A 52 21.13 19.72 -7.95
C LYS A 52 20.48 19.75 -9.33
N GLU A 53 19.16 19.71 -9.38
CA GLU A 53 18.38 19.70 -10.62
C GLU A 53 18.47 21.06 -11.33
N LYS A 54 18.27 22.15 -10.58
CA LYS A 54 18.26 23.53 -11.10
C LYS A 54 19.55 24.28 -10.75
N PHE A 55 20.69 23.61 -10.84
CA PHE A 55 21.97 24.14 -10.35
C PHE A 55 22.30 25.54 -10.90
N GLU A 56 22.08 25.75 -12.18
CA GLU A 56 22.36 27.04 -12.86
C GLU A 56 21.56 28.23 -12.25
N GLU A 57 20.36 27.94 -11.71
CA GLU A 57 19.55 28.95 -11.02
C GLU A 57 20.08 29.25 -9.61
N TYR A 58 20.75 28.29 -8.98
CA TYR A 58 21.23 28.37 -7.59
C TYR A 58 22.70 28.75 -7.49
N GLU A 59 23.51 28.57 -8.53
CA GLU A 59 24.95 28.85 -8.48
C GLU A 59 25.25 30.28 -8.02
N GLY A 60 26.11 30.39 -7.03
CA GLY A 60 26.50 31.69 -6.40
C GLY A 60 25.46 32.26 -5.43
N LYS A 61 24.25 31.68 -5.34
CA LYS A 61 23.23 32.16 -4.39
C LYS A 61 23.45 31.55 -3.00
N GLU A 62 23.10 32.37 -2.00
CA GLU A 62 23.00 31.90 -0.62
C GLU A 62 21.72 31.09 -0.40
N VAL A 63 21.85 29.93 0.23
CA VAL A 63 20.75 29.04 0.55
C VAL A 63 20.85 28.56 1.99
N SER A 64 19.72 28.15 2.55
CA SER A 64 19.63 27.47 3.82
C SER A 64 18.94 26.11 3.60
N ILE A 65 19.64 25.04 3.95
CA ILE A 65 19.12 23.68 3.88
C ILE A 65 19.12 23.01 5.26
N ALA A 66 18.28 22.01 5.47
CA ALA A 66 18.32 21.17 6.65
C ALA A 66 18.17 19.70 6.26
N GLY A 67 18.88 18.83 6.98
CA GLY A 67 18.82 17.39 6.72
C GLY A 67 19.74 16.58 7.62
N ARG A 68 19.83 15.30 7.32
CA ARG A 68 20.68 14.37 8.07
C ARG A 68 22.08 14.32 7.51
N MET A 69 23.08 14.41 8.39
CA MET A 69 24.50 14.21 8.07
C MET A 69 24.76 12.72 7.76
N MET A 70 24.94 12.39 6.50
CA MET A 70 25.14 11.00 6.06
C MET A 70 26.59 10.63 5.87
N GLN A 71 27.47 11.63 5.65
CA GLN A 71 28.90 11.45 5.52
C GLN A 71 29.61 12.69 6.07
N LYS A 72 30.81 12.45 6.63
CA LYS A 72 31.69 13.52 7.07
C LYS A 72 33.14 13.09 6.88
N ARG A 73 33.94 13.93 6.24
CA ARG A 73 35.37 13.72 6.03
C ARG A 73 36.14 14.99 6.43
N VAL A 74 36.89 14.87 7.52
CA VAL A 74 37.70 15.97 8.04
C VAL A 74 39.10 15.93 7.43
N MET A 75 39.57 17.05 6.88
CA MET A 75 40.87 17.20 6.20
C MET A 75 41.58 18.47 6.72
N GLY A 76 42.06 18.44 7.93
CA GLY A 76 42.79 19.55 8.55
C GLY A 76 41.89 20.79 8.78
N LYS A 77 42.08 21.88 7.98
CA LYS A 77 41.35 23.12 8.07
C LYS A 77 40.05 23.16 7.24
N ALA A 78 39.80 22.10 6.48
CA ALA A 78 38.60 21.96 5.66
C ALA A 78 37.97 20.59 5.88
N SER A 79 36.69 20.47 5.60
CA SER A 79 35.92 19.24 5.70
C SER A 79 34.89 19.18 4.61
N PHE A 80 34.52 17.96 4.22
CA PHE A 80 33.36 17.69 3.40
C PHE A 80 32.33 16.89 4.21
N GLY A 81 31.07 17.22 4.03
CA GLY A 81 29.95 16.46 4.54
C GLY A 81 28.96 16.17 3.42
N ASN A 82 28.01 15.27 3.68
CA ASN A 82 26.89 15.03 2.80
C ASN A 82 25.61 15.11 3.64
N VAL A 83 24.70 15.99 3.27
CA VAL A 83 23.42 16.22 3.95
C VAL A 83 22.29 15.68 3.10
N GLN A 84 21.44 14.83 3.69
CA GLN A 84 20.30 14.20 3.05
C GLN A 84 18.99 14.77 3.56
N ASP A 85 18.11 15.17 2.65
CA ASP A 85 16.72 15.51 2.91
C ASP A 85 15.76 14.56 2.16
N LEU A 86 14.46 14.91 2.05
CA LEU A 86 13.47 14.12 1.32
C LEU A 86 13.80 14.04 -0.18
N SER A 87 14.31 15.11 -0.76
CA SER A 87 14.57 15.24 -2.19
C SER A 87 15.88 14.62 -2.67
N GLY A 88 16.75 14.24 -1.73
CA GLY A 88 18.04 13.63 -2.05
C GLY A 88 19.16 14.08 -1.11
N ASN A 89 20.39 14.17 -1.63
CA ASN A 89 21.54 14.55 -0.85
C ASN A 89 22.38 15.60 -1.58
N ILE A 90 23.09 16.44 -0.82
CA ILE A 90 24.01 17.43 -1.35
C ILE A 90 25.29 17.47 -0.53
N GLN A 91 26.43 17.67 -1.22
CA GLN A 91 27.70 17.87 -0.56
C GLN A 91 27.78 19.27 0.07
N ILE A 92 28.32 19.34 1.26
CA ILE A 92 28.70 20.59 1.90
C ILE A 92 30.22 20.65 2.05
N TYR A 93 30.79 21.81 1.73
CA TYR A 93 32.20 22.15 1.99
C TYR A 93 32.24 23.08 3.19
N VAL A 94 32.98 22.70 4.22
CA VAL A 94 33.05 23.41 5.50
C VAL A 94 34.50 23.74 5.78
N SER A 95 34.85 25.02 5.83
CA SER A 95 36.19 25.47 6.12
C SER A 95 36.25 26.22 7.45
N ARG A 96 37.40 26.14 8.12
CA ARG A 96 37.67 26.88 9.34
C ARG A 96 37.65 28.39 9.06
N ASP A 97 38.12 28.80 7.90
CA ASP A 97 38.22 30.19 7.55
C ASP A 97 36.86 30.86 7.28
N ALA A 98 35.87 30.06 6.81
CA ALA A 98 34.48 30.52 6.60
C ALA A 98 33.64 30.49 7.88
N LEU A 99 33.77 29.41 8.68
CA LEU A 99 32.97 29.22 9.90
C LEU A 99 33.54 29.95 11.13
N GLY A 100 34.83 30.18 11.17
CA GLY A 100 35.57 30.53 12.36
C GLY A 100 36.00 29.28 13.16
N GLU A 101 36.97 29.47 14.06
CA GLU A 101 37.65 28.37 14.73
C GLU A 101 36.70 27.55 15.62
N ASP A 102 35.89 28.20 16.42
CA ASP A 102 35.02 27.50 17.41
C ASP A 102 33.85 26.76 16.73
N ALA A 103 33.19 27.37 15.77
CA ALA A 103 32.14 26.73 15.01
C ALA A 103 32.69 25.53 14.19
N TYR A 104 33.92 25.67 13.65
CA TYR A 104 34.57 24.55 12.97
C TYR A 104 34.95 23.40 13.92
N LYS A 105 35.40 23.71 15.15
CA LYS A 105 35.63 22.68 16.19
C LYS A 105 34.33 21.95 16.53
N LEU A 106 33.22 22.68 16.68
CA LEU A 106 31.90 22.11 16.94
C LEU A 106 31.47 21.18 15.78
N PHE A 107 31.59 21.64 14.51
CA PHE A 107 31.30 20.82 13.33
C PHE A 107 32.12 19.52 13.32
N LYS A 108 33.40 19.55 13.66
CA LYS A 108 34.24 18.34 13.73
C LYS A 108 33.73 17.31 14.74
N ARG A 109 33.03 17.75 15.80
CA ARG A 109 32.47 16.89 16.85
C ARG A 109 31.09 16.35 16.54
N MET A 110 30.38 16.91 15.53
CA MET A 110 29.13 16.34 15.06
C MET A 110 29.34 14.93 14.55
N ASP A 111 28.32 14.09 14.64
CA ASP A 111 28.39 12.68 14.24
C ASP A 111 27.52 12.41 12.98
N ILE A 112 27.86 11.35 12.26
CA ILE A 112 26.99 10.80 11.21
C ILE A 112 25.66 10.41 11.86
N GLY A 113 24.54 10.83 11.23
CA GLY A 113 23.19 10.67 11.76
C GLY A 113 22.63 11.94 12.39
N ASP A 114 23.44 12.92 12.79
CA ASP A 114 22.96 14.21 13.31
C ASP A 114 22.11 14.97 12.28
N ILE A 115 21.07 15.66 12.74
CA ILE A 115 20.31 16.60 11.91
C ILE A 115 20.96 17.96 11.99
N VAL A 116 21.27 18.52 10.84
CA VAL A 116 21.99 19.79 10.73
C VAL A 116 21.27 20.75 9.81
N GLY A 117 21.34 22.04 10.15
CA GLY A 117 21.03 23.15 9.27
C GLY A 117 22.33 23.71 8.70
N VAL A 118 22.34 24.06 7.42
CA VAL A 118 23.52 24.59 6.71
C VAL A 118 23.10 25.81 5.92
N GLU A 119 23.72 26.95 6.21
CA GLU A 119 23.60 28.17 5.43
C GLU A 119 24.90 28.35 4.64
N GLY A 120 24.80 28.80 3.37
CA GLY A 120 25.98 28.99 2.54
C GLY A 120 25.68 29.16 1.06
N ASN A 121 26.73 29.35 0.26
CA ASN A 121 26.63 29.63 -1.15
C ASN A 121 26.75 28.35 -1.98
N VAL A 122 25.87 28.19 -2.96
CA VAL A 122 25.91 27.07 -3.90
C VAL A 122 27.08 27.30 -4.89
N PHE A 123 27.87 26.23 -5.10
CA PHE A 123 29.01 26.29 -6.01
C PHE A 123 29.34 24.92 -6.61
N MET A 124 30.11 24.95 -7.70
CA MET A 124 30.68 23.75 -8.30
C MET A 124 32.10 23.52 -7.79
N THR A 125 32.40 22.33 -7.28
CA THR A 125 33.81 22.01 -6.93
C THR A 125 34.67 21.83 -8.17
N GLN A 126 35.99 21.88 -8.02
CA GLN A 126 36.94 21.62 -9.12
C GLN A 126 36.76 20.20 -9.74
N LYS A 127 36.14 19.27 -9.03
CA LYS A 127 35.84 17.91 -9.51
C LYS A 127 34.45 17.78 -10.11
N GLY A 128 33.72 18.88 -10.28
CA GLY A 128 32.36 18.88 -10.86
C GLY A 128 31.25 18.45 -9.90
N GLU A 129 31.47 18.44 -8.57
CA GLU A 129 30.41 18.11 -7.61
C GLU A 129 29.67 19.39 -7.19
N LYS A 130 28.34 19.38 -7.36
CA LYS A 130 27.41 20.44 -6.92
C LYS A 130 27.37 20.48 -5.40
N SER A 131 27.72 21.61 -4.79
CA SER A 131 28.00 21.67 -3.35
C SER A 131 27.56 23.00 -2.75
N ILE A 132 27.47 23.06 -1.42
CA ILE A 132 27.26 24.31 -0.66
C ILE A 132 28.53 24.61 0.11
N HIS A 133 29.10 25.81 -0.11
CA HIS A 133 30.16 26.35 0.72
C HIS A 133 29.52 26.93 1.99
N ALA A 134 29.60 26.18 3.07
CA ALA A 134 28.92 26.53 4.32
C ALA A 134 29.55 27.76 4.96
N THR A 135 28.75 28.78 5.27
CA THR A 135 29.08 29.93 6.09
C THR A 135 28.62 29.75 7.53
N LYS A 136 27.61 28.87 7.74
CA LYS A 136 27.13 28.50 9.07
C LYS A 136 26.62 27.05 9.07
N VAL A 137 26.89 26.32 10.15
CA VAL A 137 26.35 24.98 10.40
C VAL A 137 25.79 24.94 11.80
N THR A 138 24.49 24.59 11.91
CA THR A 138 23.76 24.48 13.16
C THR A 138 23.40 23.04 13.43
N LEU A 139 23.69 22.52 14.61
CA LEU A 139 23.22 21.21 15.05
C LEU A 139 21.76 21.36 15.50
N LEU A 140 20.82 20.77 14.76
CA LEU A 140 19.39 20.87 15.02
C LEU A 140 18.87 19.70 15.91
N SER A 141 19.51 18.54 15.81
CA SER A 141 19.18 17.37 16.64
C SER A 141 20.37 16.42 16.70
N LYS A 142 20.68 15.95 17.89
CA LYS A 142 21.76 14.99 18.13
C LYS A 142 21.29 13.57 17.96
N SER A 143 21.89 12.84 17.04
CA SER A 143 21.68 11.39 16.90
C SER A 143 22.41 10.63 18.01
N LEU A 144 21.68 9.93 18.86
CA LEU A 144 22.23 9.14 19.96
C LEU A 144 22.45 7.66 19.60
N GLN A 145 21.89 7.23 18.45
CA GLN A 145 22.11 5.90 17.89
C GLN A 145 23.09 5.96 16.71
N VAL A 146 23.76 4.84 16.44
CA VAL A 146 24.62 4.68 15.28
C VAL A 146 23.79 4.13 14.13
N LEU A 147 23.87 4.77 12.97
CA LEU A 147 23.26 4.24 11.74
C LEU A 147 24.05 2.99 11.28
N PRO A 148 23.39 2.02 10.64
CA PRO A 148 24.04 0.90 9.99
C PRO A 148 25.14 1.37 9.01
N GLU A 149 26.16 0.54 8.80
CA GLU A 149 27.23 0.88 7.85
C GLU A 149 26.69 0.97 6.42
N LYS A 150 27.06 2.04 5.71
CA LYS A 150 26.55 2.35 4.37
C LYS A 150 26.81 1.27 3.32
N PHE A 151 27.90 0.52 3.46
CA PHE A 151 28.32 -0.50 2.48
C PHE A 151 27.45 -1.77 2.50
N HIS A 152 26.78 -2.06 3.61
CA HIS A 152 25.92 -3.22 3.73
C HIS A 152 24.46 -2.86 3.82
N GLY A 153 24.11 -1.56 4.01
CA GLY A 153 22.74 -1.08 4.18
C GLY A 153 22.01 -1.80 5.31
N LEU A 154 20.73 -1.58 5.41
CA LEU A 154 19.85 -2.40 6.23
C LEU A 154 19.30 -3.52 5.34
N THR A 155 20.03 -4.65 5.23
CA THR A 155 19.68 -5.75 4.31
C THR A 155 18.70 -6.76 4.91
N ASN A 156 18.66 -6.87 6.23
CA ASN A 156 17.74 -7.79 6.90
C ASN A 156 16.30 -7.29 6.80
N THR A 157 15.47 -8.00 6.06
CA THR A 157 14.08 -7.64 5.74
C THR A 157 13.21 -7.46 7.00
N ASP A 158 13.35 -8.33 8.01
CA ASP A 158 12.60 -8.22 9.27
C ASP A 158 12.94 -6.90 10.00
N THR A 159 14.23 -6.58 10.07
CA THR A 159 14.69 -5.32 10.67
C THR A 159 14.21 -4.10 9.86
N ARG A 160 14.20 -4.16 8.52
CA ARG A 160 13.70 -3.10 7.64
C ARG A 160 12.24 -2.77 7.94
N TYR A 161 11.40 -3.78 8.10
CA TYR A 161 9.99 -3.58 8.39
C TYR A 161 9.76 -3.07 9.82
N ARG A 162 10.52 -3.55 10.81
CA ARG A 162 10.38 -3.11 12.22
C ARG A 162 10.97 -1.72 12.47
N GLN A 163 12.07 -1.41 11.81
CA GLN A 163 12.76 -0.12 11.92
C GLN A 163 12.66 0.67 10.61
N ARG A 164 11.43 0.84 10.12
CA ARG A 164 11.16 1.53 8.85
C ARG A 164 11.81 2.92 8.79
N TYR A 165 11.90 3.61 9.91
CA TYR A 165 12.57 4.91 9.98
C TYR A 165 14.08 4.82 9.69
N VAL A 166 14.74 3.71 10.00
CA VAL A 166 16.15 3.46 9.61
C VAL A 166 16.21 3.05 8.13
N ASP A 167 15.31 2.18 7.69
CA ASP A 167 15.20 1.76 6.29
C ASP A 167 15.03 2.96 5.35
N LEU A 168 14.15 3.92 5.68
CA LEU A 168 13.94 5.17 4.95
C LEU A 168 15.19 6.08 4.92
N ILE A 169 16.08 5.99 5.90
CA ILE A 169 17.33 6.74 5.92
C ILE A 169 18.39 6.09 5.04
N MET A 170 18.49 4.75 5.11
CA MET A 170 19.58 3.99 4.51
C MET A 170 19.32 3.59 3.06
N ASN A 171 18.06 3.36 2.70
CA ASN A 171 17.60 2.83 1.41
C ASN A 171 16.73 3.86 0.69
N PRO A 172 17.29 4.74 -0.17
CA PRO A 172 16.54 5.80 -0.85
C PRO A 172 15.38 5.30 -1.72
N GLU A 173 15.52 4.11 -2.32
CA GLU A 173 14.49 3.45 -3.14
C GLU A 173 13.21 3.16 -2.33
N VAL A 174 13.34 2.83 -1.05
CA VAL A 174 12.20 2.61 -0.15
C VAL A 174 11.41 3.91 0.03
N LYS A 175 12.10 5.03 0.16
CA LYS A 175 11.48 6.34 0.25
C LYS A 175 10.72 6.69 -1.03
N ASP A 176 11.29 6.39 -2.20
CA ASP A 176 10.65 6.60 -3.51
C ASP A 176 9.35 5.79 -3.64
N THR A 177 9.34 4.53 -3.19
CA THR A 177 8.13 3.70 -3.14
C THR A 177 6.98 4.41 -2.39
N PHE A 178 7.24 4.97 -1.21
CA PHE A 178 6.20 5.66 -0.43
C PHE A 178 5.80 7.02 -1.01
N VAL A 179 6.71 7.74 -1.66
CA VAL A 179 6.39 8.95 -2.43
C VAL A 179 5.46 8.59 -3.58
N LYS A 180 5.78 7.53 -4.35
CA LYS A 180 4.92 7.03 -5.43
C LYS A 180 3.56 6.56 -4.90
N ARG A 181 3.51 5.80 -3.79
CA ARG A 181 2.25 5.41 -3.16
C ARG A 181 1.37 6.60 -2.84
N SER A 182 1.92 7.65 -2.24
CA SER A 182 1.18 8.88 -1.94
C SER A 182 0.67 9.55 -3.22
N LYS A 183 1.49 9.57 -4.27
CA LYS A 183 1.12 10.12 -5.58
C LYS A 183 0.03 9.27 -6.25
N ILE A 184 0.07 7.93 -6.17
CA ILE A 184 -0.97 7.03 -6.67
C ILE A 184 -2.32 7.41 -6.05
N ILE A 185 -2.40 7.44 -4.72
CA ILE A 185 -3.65 7.74 -4.00
C ILE A 185 -4.18 9.14 -4.36
N SER A 186 -3.32 10.16 -4.40
CA SER A 186 -3.74 11.51 -4.78
C SER A 186 -4.19 11.61 -6.25
N THR A 187 -3.59 10.81 -7.13
CA THR A 187 -3.96 10.75 -8.55
C THR A 187 -5.31 10.04 -8.75
N ILE A 188 -5.57 8.98 -7.99
CA ILE A 188 -6.89 8.33 -7.97
C ILE A 188 -7.97 9.32 -7.57
N ARG A 189 -7.79 10.06 -6.46
CA ARG A 189 -8.72 11.09 -6.02
C ARG A 189 -8.99 12.13 -7.10
N LYS A 190 -7.93 12.67 -7.69
CA LYS A 190 -8.03 13.65 -8.78
C LYS A 190 -8.82 13.12 -9.98
N TYR A 191 -8.61 11.85 -10.34
CA TYR A 191 -9.37 11.21 -11.41
C TYR A 191 -10.86 11.10 -11.05
N LEU A 192 -11.19 10.54 -9.89
CA LEU A 192 -12.56 10.33 -9.46
C LEU A 192 -13.33 11.65 -9.26
N ASP A 193 -12.70 12.67 -8.67
CA ASP A 193 -13.25 14.02 -8.55
C ASP A 193 -13.59 14.60 -9.94
N SER A 194 -12.72 14.40 -10.94
CA SER A 194 -12.96 14.84 -12.31
C SER A 194 -14.14 14.10 -12.98
N GLN A 195 -14.48 12.90 -12.50
CA GLN A 195 -15.63 12.12 -12.97
C GLN A 195 -16.91 12.42 -12.16
N GLY A 196 -16.84 13.36 -11.22
CA GLY A 196 -17.98 13.76 -10.40
C GLY A 196 -18.31 12.82 -9.23
N PHE A 197 -17.38 12.00 -8.81
CA PHE A 197 -17.50 11.21 -7.59
C PHE A 197 -17.25 12.08 -6.35
N MET A 198 -17.94 11.77 -5.27
CA MET A 198 -17.77 12.38 -3.95
C MET A 198 -17.03 11.40 -3.03
N GLU A 199 -15.91 11.81 -2.44
CA GLU A 199 -15.25 11.04 -1.37
C GLU A 199 -16.06 11.17 -0.10
N VAL A 200 -16.32 10.03 0.55
CA VAL A 200 -17.09 9.95 1.80
C VAL A 200 -16.34 9.12 2.83
N GLU A 201 -16.75 9.20 4.09
CA GLU A 201 -16.23 8.39 5.18
C GLU A 201 -17.40 7.63 5.84
N THR A 202 -17.20 6.33 6.08
CA THR A 202 -18.18 5.46 6.73
C THR A 202 -17.56 4.80 7.97
N PRO A 203 -18.35 4.24 8.90
CA PRO A 203 -17.82 3.70 10.15
C PRO A 203 -16.83 2.56 9.98
N MET A 204 -15.72 2.62 10.73
CA MET A 204 -14.79 1.48 10.88
C MET A 204 -15.27 0.48 11.93
N LEU A 205 -15.97 0.96 12.98
CA LEU A 205 -16.61 0.12 13.99
C LEU A 205 -18.06 -0.11 13.57
N VAL A 206 -18.45 -1.35 13.38
CA VAL A 206 -19.75 -1.75 12.87
C VAL A 206 -20.38 -2.82 13.76
N ALA A 207 -21.70 -2.79 13.90
CA ALA A 207 -22.41 -3.85 14.62
C ALA A 207 -22.43 -5.15 13.82
N ASN A 208 -22.59 -5.03 12.48
CA ASN A 208 -22.55 -6.16 11.55
C ASN A 208 -21.47 -5.92 10.49
N ALA A 209 -20.53 -6.84 10.34
CA ALA A 209 -19.51 -6.82 9.30
C ALA A 209 -20.03 -7.64 8.10
N GLY A 210 -20.17 -7.00 6.95
CA GLY A 210 -20.65 -7.61 5.70
C GLY A 210 -20.01 -6.95 4.48
N GLY A 211 -20.39 -7.42 3.28
CA GLY A 211 -19.86 -6.91 2.02
C GLY A 211 -18.61 -7.63 1.51
N ALA A 212 -18.13 -8.66 2.22
CA ALA A 212 -17.03 -9.52 1.80
C ALA A 212 -17.15 -10.89 2.47
N ALA A 213 -16.53 -11.90 1.90
CA ALA A 213 -16.29 -13.17 2.55
C ALA A 213 -14.96 -13.06 3.33
N ALA A 214 -15.04 -12.78 4.64
CA ALA A 214 -13.87 -12.60 5.48
C ALA A 214 -14.22 -12.66 6.98
N ARG A 215 -13.28 -13.11 7.79
CA ARG A 215 -13.44 -13.14 9.24
C ARG A 215 -13.12 -11.76 9.84
N PRO A 216 -14.04 -11.12 10.62
CA PRO A 216 -13.79 -9.84 11.24
C PRO A 216 -12.93 -9.96 12.51
N PHE A 217 -12.28 -8.83 12.89
CA PHE A 217 -11.82 -8.61 14.26
C PHE A 217 -12.98 -8.12 15.12
N GLU A 218 -13.08 -8.62 16.34
CA GLU A 218 -14.10 -8.26 17.31
C GLU A 218 -13.52 -7.41 18.44
N THR A 219 -14.33 -6.48 18.97
CA THR A 219 -13.97 -5.62 20.08
C THR A 219 -15.20 -5.27 20.91
N HIS A 220 -15.01 -4.97 22.20
CA HIS A 220 -16.09 -4.56 23.10
C HIS A 220 -16.14 -3.05 23.26
N PHE A 221 -17.32 -2.45 23.07
CA PHE A 221 -17.55 -1.02 23.26
C PHE A 221 -18.10 -0.75 24.67
N ASN A 222 -17.24 -0.43 25.60
CA ASN A 222 -17.55 -0.28 27.01
C ASN A 222 -18.71 0.69 27.33
N ALA A 223 -18.87 1.77 26.54
CA ALA A 223 -19.90 2.77 26.82
C ALA A 223 -21.33 2.27 26.54
N LEU A 224 -21.49 1.33 25.61
CA LEU A 224 -22.78 0.72 25.25
C LEU A 224 -22.93 -0.67 25.85
N ASP A 225 -21.85 -1.26 26.39
CA ASP A 225 -21.80 -2.66 26.85
C ASP A 225 -22.20 -3.64 25.74
N GLU A 226 -21.68 -3.40 24.54
CA GLU A 226 -21.99 -4.14 23.32
C GLU A 226 -20.72 -4.54 22.55
N ASP A 227 -20.77 -5.67 21.87
CA ASP A 227 -19.68 -6.13 20.99
C ASP A 227 -19.83 -5.54 19.60
N PHE A 228 -18.73 -4.98 19.09
CA PHE A 228 -18.57 -4.42 17.76
C PHE A 228 -17.52 -5.18 16.97
N LYS A 229 -17.54 -4.99 15.67
CA LYS A 229 -16.57 -5.55 14.74
C LYS A 229 -15.83 -4.45 14.00
N LEU A 230 -14.59 -4.73 13.59
CA LEU A 230 -13.92 -3.89 12.61
C LEU A 230 -14.42 -4.27 11.22
N ARG A 231 -14.74 -3.27 10.39
CA ARG A 231 -15.27 -3.48 9.02
C ARG A 231 -14.34 -4.31 8.16
N ILE A 232 -14.89 -5.21 7.36
CA ILE A 232 -14.19 -6.05 6.38
C ILE A 232 -14.30 -5.53 4.95
N SER A 233 -15.24 -4.60 4.70
CA SER A 233 -15.57 -3.95 3.42
C SER A 233 -16.21 -2.59 3.69
N LEU A 234 -16.36 -1.76 2.65
CA LEU A 234 -17.03 -0.47 2.68
C LEU A 234 -18.44 -0.56 2.06
N GLU A 235 -18.77 -1.64 1.40
CA GLU A 235 -19.87 -1.86 0.46
C GLU A 235 -21.23 -1.46 1.01
N LEU A 236 -21.67 -2.08 2.12
CA LEU A 236 -23.06 -1.94 2.57
C LEU A 236 -23.41 -0.51 3.00
N TYR A 237 -22.43 0.24 3.53
CA TYR A 237 -22.64 1.65 3.87
C TYR A 237 -22.67 2.54 2.64
N LEU A 238 -21.81 2.32 1.65
CA LEU A 238 -21.78 3.09 0.42
C LEU A 238 -23.06 2.88 -0.40
N LYS A 239 -23.58 1.65 -0.45
CA LYS A 239 -24.89 1.36 -1.07
C LYS A 239 -26.06 2.09 -0.39
N ARG A 240 -26.04 2.23 0.95
CA ARG A 240 -27.03 3.04 1.68
C ARG A 240 -26.98 4.52 1.27
N LEU A 241 -25.80 5.05 0.94
CA LEU A 241 -25.66 6.41 0.41
C LEU A 241 -26.26 6.54 -1.00
N ILE A 242 -26.13 5.51 -1.84
CA ILE A 242 -26.81 5.46 -3.15
C ILE A 242 -28.34 5.47 -2.97
N VAL A 243 -28.88 4.70 -2.04
CA VAL A 243 -30.31 4.76 -1.67
C VAL A 243 -30.69 6.18 -1.23
N GLY A 244 -29.83 6.86 -0.50
CA GLY A 244 -29.99 8.25 -0.05
C GLY A 244 -29.90 9.30 -1.16
N GLY A 245 -29.65 8.89 -2.41
CA GLY A 245 -29.56 9.78 -3.57
C GLY A 245 -28.17 10.36 -3.86
N MET A 246 -27.12 9.87 -3.21
CA MET A 246 -25.73 10.21 -3.54
C MET A 246 -25.26 9.34 -4.72
N GLU A 247 -25.47 9.81 -5.94
CA GLU A 247 -25.38 9.01 -7.17
C GLU A 247 -23.98 8.50 -7.52
N ARG A 248 -22.91 9.14 -7.00
CA ARG A 248 -21.51 8.75 -7.24
C ARG A 248 -20.70 8.98 -5.96
N VAL A 249 -20.35 7.91 -5.28
CA VAL A 249 -19.59 7.96 -4.04
C VAL A 249 -18.39 7.01 -4.08
N TYR A 250 -17.33 7.39 -3.39
CA TYR A 250 -16.20 6.49 -3.13
C TYR A 250 -15.62 6.73 -1.75
N GLU A 251 -14.97 5.71 -1.23
CA GLU A 251 -14.17 5.80 0.00
C GLU A 251 -12.84 5.07 -0.21
N ILE A 252 -11.74 5.71 0.19
CA ILE A 252 -10.42 5.08 0.31
C ILE A 252 -10.15 4.88 1.79
N GLY A 253 -10.27 3.66 2.28
CA GLY A 253 -10.23 3.37 3.70
C GLY A 253 -9.49 2.10 4.07
N ARG A 254 -9.21 1.97 5.37
CA ARG A 254 -8.72 0.73 5.95
C ARG A 254 -9.88 -0.24 6.16
N VAL A 255 -9.63 -1.49 5.80
CA VAL A 255 -10.46 -2.63 6.14
C VAL A 255 -9.61 -3.66 6.88
N PHE A 256 -10.27 -4.53 7.64
CA PHE A 256 -9.62 -5.41 8.60
C PHE A 256 -10.13 -6.84 8.40
N ARG A 257 -9.24 -7.78 8.11
CA ARG A 257 -9.59 -9.19 7.94
C ARG A 257 -8.70 -10.04 8.83
N ASN A 258 -9.31 -10.82 9.71
CA ASN A 258 -8.60 -11.68 10.66
C ASN A 258 -8.24 -13.02 10.01
N GLU A 259 -7.37 -12.94 9.01
CA GLU A 259 -6.94 -14.01 8.15
C GLU A 259 -5.42 -14.22 8.20
N GLY A 260 -4.88 -14.96 7.24
CA GLY A 260 -3.46 -15.24 7.13
C GLY A 260 -2.59 -14.00 6.92
N LEU A 261 -1.31 -14.14 7.19
CA LEU A 261 -0.29 -13.11 7.01
C LEU A 261 0.80 -13.67 6.10
N ASP A 262 0.86 -13.19 4.84
CA ASP A 262 1.81 -13.63 3.83
C ASP A 262 2.42 -12.44 3.04
N THR A 263 2.95 -12.70 1.86
CA THR A 263 3.54 -11.67 0.99
C THR A 263 2.52 -10.77 0.31
N ARG A 264 1.26 -11.19 0.22
CA ARG A 264 0.16 -10.48 -0.46
C ARG A 264 -0.95 -10.03 0.48
N HIS A 265 -0.99 -10.57 1.72
CA HIS A 265 -2.03 -10.31 2.70
C HIS A 265 -1.47 -9.71 3.99
N ASN A 266 -2.14 -8.68 4.47
CA ASN A 266 -1.91 -8.05 5.77
C ASN A 266 -3.27 -7.89 6.46
N PRO A 267 -3.39 -8.09 7.77
CA PRO A 267 -4.69 -8.09 8.47
C PRO A 267 -5.43 -6.76 8.40
N GLU A 268 -4.73 -5.68 8.14
CA GLU A 268 -5.29 -4.39 7.78
C GLU A 268 -4.66 -3.91 6.46
N PHE A 269 -5.47 -3.43 5.54
CA PHE A 269 -5.02 -2.98 4.22
C PHE A 269 -5.89 -1.85 3.69
N THR A 270 -5.44 -1.17 2.64
CA THR A 270 -6.18 -0.06 2.03
C THR A 270 -7.01 -0.59 0.87
N LEU A 271 -8.31 -0.44 1.00
CA LEU A 271 -9.29 -0.71 -0.04
C LEU A 271 -9.86 0.62 -0.54
N MET A 272 -10.18 0.71 -1.81
CA MET A 272 -11.06 1.73 -2.35
C MET A 272 -12.29 1.05 -2.89
N GLU A 273 -13.47 1.48 -2.44
CA GLU A 273 -14.73 1.08 -3.07
C GLU A 273 -15.45 2.31 -3.61
N LEU A 274 -16.09 2.15 -4.74
CA LEU A 274 -16.91 3.18 -5.36
C LEU A 274 -18.19 2.60 -5.94
N TYR A 275 -19.23 3.42 -5.92
CA TYR A 275 -20.56 3.06 -6.42
C TYR A 275 -21.11 4.20 -7.26
N GLN A 276 -21.72 3.84 -8.40
CA GLN A 276 -22.30 4.78 -9.31
C GLN A 276 -23.70 4.32 -9.71
N ALA A 277 -24.70 5.15 -9.46
CA ALA A 277 -26.06 4.94 -9.94
C ALA A 277 -26.17 5.04 -11.47
N TYR A 278 -27.13 4.31 -12.04
CA TYR A 278 -27.49 4.31 -13.47
C TYR A 278 -26.36 3.81 -14.38
N THR A 279 -25.53 2.90 -13.88
CA THR A 279 -24.51 2.15 -14.62
C THR A 279 -24.54 0.68 -14.24
N ASP A 280 -23.77 -0.13 -14.95
CA ASP A 280 -23.66 -1.56 -14.75
C ASP A 280 -22.18 -2.01 -14.65
N TYR A 281 -21.92 -3.32 -14.59
CA TYR A 281 -20.57 -3.86 -14.54
C TYR A 281 -19.73 -3.53 -15.78
N ASN A 282 -20.35 -3.30 -16.97
CA ASN A 282 -19.62 -2.85 -18.16
C ASN A 282 -19.05 -1.44 -17.97
N GLY A 283 -19.86 -0.54 -17.39
CA GLY A 283 -19.40 0.80 -17.02
C GLY A 283 -18.28 0.77 -15.99
N MET A 284 -18.29 -0.21 -15.08
CA MET A 284 -17.19 -0.42 -14.11
C MET A 284 -15.93 -0.93 -14.78
N MET A 285 -16.00 -1.80 -15.82
CA MET A 285 -14.83 -2.20 -16.61
C MET A 285 -14.20 -1.00 -17.31
N ASP A 286 -15.00 -0.16 -17.95
CA ASP A 286 -14.50 1.03 -18.65
C ASP A 286 -13.85 2.03 -17.68
N LEU A 287 -14.43 2.23 -16.50
CA LEU A 287 -13.87 3.05 -15.44
C LEU A 287 -12.53 2.49 -14.96
N THR A 288 -12.46 1.18 -14.72
CA THR A 288 -11.24 0.48 -14.25
C THR A 288 -10.10 0.65 -15.24
N GLU A 289 -10.35 0.36 -16.52
CA GLU A 289 -9.36 0.49 -17.59
C GLU A 289 -8.81 1.93 -17.67
N ASN A 290 -9.70 2.91 -17.65
CA ASN A 290 -9.32 4.32 -17.72
C ASN A 290 -8.57 4.79 -16.46
N LEU A 291 -8.99 4.36 -15.27
CA LEU A 291 -8.34 4.70 -14.01
C LEU A 291 -6.90 4.17 -13.96
N TYR A 292 -6.69 2.89 -14.25
CA TYR A 292 -5.35 2.29 -14.24
C TYR A 292 -4.41 2.96 -15.25
N ARG A 293 -4.92 3.21 -16.47
CA ARG A 293 -4.16 3.92 -17.52
C ARG A 293 -3.79 5.34 -17.08
N TYR A 294 -4.74 6.08 -16.52
CA TYR A 294 -4.53 7.43 -16.02
C TYR A 294 -3.50 7.46 -14.88
N VAL A 295 -3.64 6.59 -13.89
CA VAL A 295 -2.72 6.52 -12.74
C VAL A 295 -1.30 6.17 -13.19
N ALA A 296 -1.13 5.16 -14.04
CA ALA A 296 0.19 4.78 -14.56
C ALA A 296 0.86 5.93 -15.32
N GLN A 297 0.12 6.60 -16.21
CA GLN A 297 0.63 7.73 -16.98
C GLN A 297 1.04 8.91 -16.08
N GLU A 298 0.23 9.28 -15.11
CA GLU A 298 0.49 10.42 -14.23
C GLU A 298 1.61 10.16 -13.20
N VAL A 299 1.73 8.91 -12.73
CA VAL A 299 2.70 8.55 -11.69
C VAL A 299 4.05 8.15 -12.29
N LEU A 300 4.03 7.33 -13.35
CA LEU A 300 5.23 6.72 -13.94
C LEU A 300 5.66 7.39 -15.25
N GLY A 301 4.77 8.17 -15.90
CA GLY A 301 5.01 8.76 -17.22
C GLY A 301 4.87 7.75 -18.37
N THR A 302 4.35 6.57 -18.11
CA THR A 302 4.15 5.50 -19.11
C THR A 302 2.94 4.64 -18.72
N THR A 303 2.30 4.03 -19.69
CA THR A 303 1.24 3.02 -19.51
C THR A 303 1.77 1.59 -19.54
N THR A 304 3.03 1.40 -19.92
CA THR A 304 3.71 0.10 -19.84
C THR A 304 4.43 0.01 -18.50
N ILE A 305 4.07 -0.97 -17.69
CA ILE A 305 4.64 -1.22 -16.38
C ILE A 305 5.46 -2.51 -16.40
N THR A 306 6.48 -2.58 -15.57
CA THR A 306 7.29 -3.78 -15.40
C THR A 306 7.24 -4.21 -13.94
N TYR A 307 6.89 -5.46 -13.69
CA TYR A 307 6.89 -6.07 -12.38
C TYR A 307 7.68 -7.39 -12.43
N ASN A 308 8.71 -7.49 -11.60
CA ASN A 308 9.61 -8.65 -11.55
C ASN A 308 10.12 -9.08 -12.94
N GLY A 309 10.45 -8.10 -13.80
CA GLY A 309 10.91 -8.33 -15.17
C GLY A 309 9.82 -8.68 -16.18
N ILE A 310 8.57 -8.76 -15.77
CA ILE A 310 7.43 -9.01 -16.65
C ILE A 310 6.79 -7.69 -17.06
N GLU A 311 6.66 -7.46 -18.37
CA GLU A 311 6.04 -6.26 -18.92
C GLU A 311 4.53 -6.42 -19.07
N MET A 312 3.77 -5.44 -18.61
CA MET A 312 2.32 -5.36 -18.74
C MET A 312 1.93 -4.03 -19.36
N ASP A 313 1.05 -4.06 -20.36
CA ASP A 313 0.67 -2.89 -21.15
C ASP A 313 -0.75 -2.42 -20.85
N LEU A 314 -0.87 -1.40 -20.00
CA LEU A 314 -2.14 -0.75 -19.65
C LEU A 314 -2.65 0.19 -20.75
N GLY A 315 -1.85 0.44 -21.80
CA GLY A 315 -2.24 1.30 -22.94
C GLY A 315 -3.16 0.59 -23.93
N LYS A 316 -3.15 -0.74 -23.96
CA LYS A 316 -4.03 -1.57 -24.81
C LYS A 316 -5.39 -1.79 -24.15
N PRO A 317 -6.45 -2.11 -24.92
CA PRO A 317 -7.69 -2.61 -24.35
C PRO A 317 -7.45 -3.86 -23.49
N PHE A 318 -8.08 -3.92 -22.34
CA PHE A 318 -7.98 -5.09 -21.45
C PHE A 318 -8.79 -6.26 -22.00
N GLU A 319 -8.27 -7.48 -21.89
CA GLU A 319 -8.99 -8.69 -22.30
C GLU A 319 -10.29 -8.83 -21.46
N ARG A 320 -11.40 -9.21 -22.11
CA ARG A 320 -12.68 -9.52 -21.47
C ARG A 320 -13.02 -10.96 -21.79
N ILE A 321 -13.06 -11.82 -20.81
CA ILE A 321 -13.33 -13.27 -20.97
C ILE A 321 -14.32 -13.72 -19.88
N THR A 322 -15.26 -14.61 -20.23
CA THR A 322 -16.13 -15.20 -19.20
C THR A 322 -15.35 -16.23 -18.36
N MET A 323 -15.78 -16.46 -17.11
CA MET A 323 -15.14 -17.48 -16.27
C MET A 323 -15.19 -18.87 -16.95
N VAL A 324 -16.31 -19.22 -17.56
CA VAL A 324 -16.47 -20.51 -18.27
C VAL A 324 -15.50 -20.64 -19.44
N ASP A 325 -15.37 -19.58 -20.26
CA ASP A 325 -14.44 -19.59 -21.40
C ASP A 325 -12.98 -19.61 -20.94
N ALA A 326 -12.66 -18.93 -19.85
CA ALA A 326 -11.33 -18.96 -19.25
C ALA A 326 -10.99 -20.37 -18.73
N VAL A 327 -11.89 -21.00 -18.00
CA VAL A 327 -11.72 -22.40 -17.53
C VAL A 327 -11.59 -23.34 -18.73
N LYS A 328 -12.42 -23.20 -19.74
CA LYS A 328 -12.30 -24.01 -20.97
C LYS A 328 -10.95 -23.84 -21.65
N LYS A 329 -10.48 -22.60 -21.78
CA LYS A 329 -9.20 -22.24 -22.41
C LYS A 329 -8.00 -22.91 -21.74
N TYR A 330 -7.95 -22.95 -20.41
CA TYR A 330 -6.78 -23.40 -19.66
C TYR A 330 -6.88 -24.84 -19.12
N SER A 331 -8.08 -25.32 -18.75
CA SER A 331 -8.28 -26.69 -18.25
C SER A 331 -8.75 -27.69 -19.31
N GLY A 332 -9.29 -27.18 -20.44
CA GLY A 332 -9.94 -27.98 -21.47
C GLY A 332 -11.36 -28.47 -21.09
N VAL A 333 -11.90 -28.03 -19.94
CA VAL A 333 -13.24 -28.44 -19.48
C VAL A 333 -14.25 -27.34 -19.81
N ASP A 334 -15.31 -27.67 -20.53
CA ASP A 334 -16.40 -26.75 -20.86
C ASP A 334 -17.56 -26.89 -19.90
N PHE A 335 -17.70 -25.95 -18.98
CA PHE A 335 -18.79 -25.96 -18.00
C PHE A 335 -20.18 -25.67 -18.60
N ASN A 336 -20.26 -25.21 -19.86
CA ASN A 336 -21.54 -25.16 -20.58
C ASN A 336 -22.12 -26.55 -20.88
N GLU A 337 -21.27 -27.57 -20.95
CA GLU A 337 -21.67 -28.95 -21.16
C GLU A 337 -21.93 -29.72 -19.86
N ILE A 338 -21.68 -29.10 -18.69
CA ILE A 338 -21.88 -29.70 -17.36
C ILE A 338 -23.19 -29.15 -16.78
N HIS A 339 -24.20 -30.00 -16.66
CA HIS A 339 -25.55 -29.60 -16.27
C HIS A 339 -25.92 -29.92 -14.82
N THR A 340 -25.25 -30.92 -14.22
CA THR A 340 -25.56 -31.39 -12.86
C THR A 340 -24.35 -31.22 -11.92
N LEU A 341 -24.64 -31.23 -10.63
CA LEU A 341 -23.62 -31.25 -9.60
C LEU A 341 -22.77 -32.54 -9.64
N GLU A 342 -23.41 -33.64 -9.94
CA GLU A 342 -22.76 -34.97 -10.05
C GLU A 342 -21.72 -34.97 -11.17
N GLU A 343 -22.07 -34.39 -12.34
CA GLU A 343 -21.15 -34.22 -13.46
C GLU A 343 -19.97 -33.32 -13.09
N ALA A 344 -20.24 -32.18 -12.39
CA ALA A 344 -19.20 -31.27 -11.94
C ALA A 344 -18.23 -31.97 -10.94
N ARG A 345 -18.77 -32.74 -9.99
CA ARG A 345 -17.96 -33.51 -9.05
C ARG A 345 -17.15 -34.62 -9.74
N ALA A 346 -17.72 -35.27 -10.75
CA ALA A 346 -17.02 -36.31 -11.51
C ALA A 346 -15.81 -35.74 -12.25
N ILE A 347 -15.98 -34.61 -12.96
CA ILE A 347 -14.89 -33.99 -13.70
C ILE A 347 -13.85 -33.38 -12.75
N ALA A 348 -14.25 -32.84 -11.59
CA ALA A 348 -13.32 -32.35 -10.58
C ALA A 348 -12.40 -33.47 -10.08
N LYS A 349 -12.96 -34.66 -9.77
CA LYS A 349 -12.16 -35.84 -9.40
C LYS A 349 -11.22 -36.30 -10.52
N GLU A 350 -11.69 -36.32 -11.77
CA GLU A 350 -10.87 -36.67 -12.93
C GLU A 350 -9.67 -35.72 -13.10
N LYS A 351 -9.90 -34.41 -12.91
CA LYS A 351 -8.87 -33.37 -13.06
C LYS A 351 -8.05 -33.12 -11.79
N GLY A 352 -8.34 -33.80 -10.69
CA GLY A 352 -7.62 -33.66 -9.42
C GLY A 352 -7.93 -32.38 -8.67
N VAL A 353 -9.09 -31.75 -8.93
CA VAL A 353 -9.57 -30.58 -8.19
C VAL A 353 -10.27 -31.06 -6.91
N GLU A 354 -9.75 -30.65 -5.77
CA GLU A 354 -10.32 -30.97 -4.46
C GLU A 354 -11.56 -30.10 -4.19
N PHE A 355 -12.60 -30.71 -3.61
CA PHE A 355 -13.83 -30.00 -3.24
C PHE A 355 -14.46 -30.61 -1.98
N GLU A 356 -15.26 -29.82 -1.29
CA GLU A 356 -16.02 -30.24 -0.10
C GLU A 356 -17.43 -30.68 -0.49
N GLU A 357 -18.10 -31.48 0.41
CA GLU A 357 -19.46 -31.94 0.14
C GLU A 357 -20.50 -30.82 0.04
N ARG A 358 -20.27 -29.70 0.71
CA ARG A 358 -21.12 -28.50 0.67
C ARG A 358 -21.06 -27.75 -0.65
N HIS A 359 -20.00 -27.95 -1.45
CA HIS A 359 -19.80 -27.22 -2.69
C HIS A 359 -20.85 -27.59 -3.74
N LYS A 360 -21.45 -26.57 -4.34
CA LYS A 360 -22.39 -26.64 -5.47
C LYS A 360 -21.63 -26.58 -6.81
N LYS A 361 -22.35 -26.61 -7.92
CA LYS A 361 -21.76 -26.59 -9.27
C LYS A 361 -20.92 -25.34 -9.51
N GLY A 362 -21.41 -24.16 -9.09
CA GLY A 362 -20.70 -22.89 -9.25
C GLY A 362 -19.43 -22.79 -8.40
N ASP A 363 -19.46 -23.36 -7.17
CA ASP A 363 -18.24 -23.43 -6.34
C ASP A 363 -17.17 -24.28 -7.02
N ILE A 364 -17.56 -25.40 -7.65
CA ILE A 364 -16.63 -26.26 -8.39
C ILE A 364 -16.05 -25.55 -9.61
N LEU A 365 -16.86 -24.77 -10.36
CA LEU A 365 -16.35 -23.93 -11.44
C LEU A 365 -15.30 -22.93 -10.93
N ASN A 366 -15.55 -22.30 -9.78
CA ASN A 366 -14.57 -21.39 -9.16
C ASN A 366 -13.27 -22.11 -8.77
N LEU A 367 -13.35 -23.30 -8.19
CA LEU A 367 -12.16 -24.12 -7.89
C LEU A 367 -11.34 -24.49 -9.14
N PHE A 368 -12.02 -24.72 -10.28
CA PHE A 368 -11.32 -24.90 -11.56
C PHE A 368 -10.64 -23.62 -12.01
N PHE A 369 -11.28 -22.48 -11.84
CA PHE A 369 -10.71 -21.18 -12.15
C PHE A 369 -9.45 -20.91 -11.32
N GLU A 370 -9.53 -21.05 -10.02
CA GLU A 370 -8.39 -20.88 -9.10
C GLU A 370 -7.22 -21.83 -9.43
N THR A 371 -7.55 -23.10 -9.78
CA THR A 371 -6.53 -24.12 -10.02
C THR A 371 -5.83 -23.97 -11.37
N PHE A 372 -6.55 -23.59 -12.44
CA PHE A 372 -6.04 -23.67 -13.80
C PHE A 372 -5.91 -22.34 -14.52
N VAL A 373 -6.51 -21.25 -14.02
CA VAL A 373 -6.64 -20.01 -14.77
C VAL A 373 -5.84 -18.86 -14.16
N GLU A 374 -5.99 -18.60 -12.87
CA GLU A 374 -5.49 -17.38 -12.23
C GLU A 374 -4.02 -17.07 -12.53
N GLU A 375 -3.15 -18.05 -12.37
CA GLU A 375 -1.70 -17.88 -12.57
C GLU A 375 -1.31 -17.51 -14.01
N HIS A 376 -2.20 -17.73 -14.98
CA HIS A 376 -1.99 -17.42 -16.40
C HIS A 376 -2.46 -16.01 -16.79
N LEU A 377 -3.19 -15.31 -15.92
CA LEU A 377 -3.74 -13.98 -16.17
C LEU A 377 -2.70 -12.88 -15.91
N ILE A 378 -1.64 -12.86 -16.72
CA ILE A 378 -0.52 -11.93 -16.54
C ILE A 378 -0.86 -10.53 -17.06
N GLN A 379 -1.42 -10.42 -18.28
CA GLN A 379 -1.84 -9.15 -18.86
C GLN A 379 -3.19 -8.70 -18.26
N PRO A 380 -3.50 -7.39 -18.28
CA PRO A 380 -4.77 -6.88 -17.76
C PRO A 380 -5.97 -7.60 -18.36
N THR A 381 -6.73 -8.32 -17.53
CA THR A 381 -7.85 -9.18 -17.97
C THR A 381 -9.04 -9.05 -17.02
N PHE A 382 -10.23 -8.82 -17.55
CA PHE A 382 -11.50 -8.94 -16.85
C PHE A 382 -12.05 -10.34 -17.02
N VAL A 383 -12.22 -11.07 -15.92
CA VAL A 383 -12.92 -12.36 -15.88
C VAL A 383 -14.36 -12.10 -15.48
N MET A 384 -15.29 -12.35 -16.36
CA MET A 384 -16.70 -11.98 -16.24
C MET A 384 -17.61 -13.18 -15.97
N ASP A 385 -18.84 -12.88 -15.58
CA ASP A 385 -19.93 -13.86 -15.49
C ASP A 385 -19.63 -14.99 -14.49
N HIS A 386 -19.43 -14.57 -13.24
CA HIS A 386 -19.18 -15.49 -12.13
C HIS A 386 -20.44 -16.27 -11.75
N PRO A 387 -20.31 -17.46 -11.15
CA PRO A 387 -21.46 -18.23 -10.66
C PRO A 387 -22.16 -17.54 -9.50
N ILE A 388 -23.47 -17.78 -9.43
CA ILE A 388 -24.35 -17.16 -8.44
C ILE A 388 -24.03 -17.60 -7.00
N GLU A 389 -23.54 -18.81 -6.82
CA GLU A 389 -23.23 -19.41 -5.52
C GLU A 389 -22.18 -18.61 -4.75
N ILE A 390 -21.21 -18.02 -5.45
CA ILE A 390 -20.12 -17.22 -4.85
C ILE A 390 -20.35 -15.72 -4.94
N SER A 391 -21.56 -15.26 -5.27
CA SER A 391 -21.83 -13.85 -5.60
C SER A 391 -23.10 -13.34 -4.92
N PRO A 392 -23.14 -13.23 -3.58
CA PRO A 392 -24.38 -13.00 -2.82
C PRO A 392 -24.99 -11.60 -2.97
N LEU A 393 -24.22 -10.61 -3.46
CA LEU A 393 -24.64 -9.20 -3.54
C LEU A 393 -24.81 -8.69 -4.98
N THR A 394 -24.76 -9.61 -5.94
CA THR A 394 -24.72 -9.29 -7.38
C THR A 394 -26.01 -9.66 -8.09
N LYS A 395 -26.38 -8.85 -9.07
CA LYS A 395 -27.55 -9.07 -9.94
C LYS A 395 -27.33 -10.26 -10.87
N LYS A 396 -28.34 -11.13 -10.97
CA LYS A 396 -28.36 -12.25 -11.93
C LYS A 396 -28.35 -11.74 -13.37
N LYS A 397 -27.73 -12.49 -14.26
CA LYS A 397 -27.89 -12.27 -15.70
C LYS A 397 -29.30 -12.62 -16.13
N PRO A 398 -29.96 -11.75 -16.94
CA PRO A 398 -31.33 -12.00 -17.37
C PRO A 398 -31.49 -13.23 -18.28
N ASP A 399 -30.47 -13.51 -19.07
CA ASP A 399 -30.45 -14.61 -20.05
C ASP A 399 -29.97 -15.94 -19.47
N ASN A 400 -29.19 -15.90 -18.40
CA ASN A 400 -28.73 -17.11 -17.70
C ASN A 400 -28.55 -16.86 -16.18
N PRO A 401 -29.55 -17.12 -15.35
CA PRO A 401 -29.54 -16.81 -13.93
C PRO A 401 -28.62 -17.69 -13.06
N GLU A 402 -27.95 -18.69 -13.63
CA GLU A 402 -26.86 -19.43 -12.96
C GLU A 402 -25.61 -18.56 -12.80
N TYR A 403 -25.49 -17.51 -13.61
CA TYR A 403 -24.40 -16.54 -13.58
C TYR A 403 -24.91 -15.14 -13.21
N VAL A 404 -23.98 -14.30 -12.79
CA VAL A 404 -24.26 -12.94 -12.35
C VAL A 404 -23.45 -11.93 -13.14
N GLU A 405 -23.88 -10.68 -13.19
CA GLU A 405 -23.17 -9.56 -13.78
C GLU A 405 -22.02 -9.09 -12.88
N ARG A 406 -20.97 -9.91 -12.77
CA ARG A 406 -19.77 -9.69 -11.98
C ARG A 406 -18.54 -9.87 -12.85
N PHE A 407 -17.51 -9.09 -12.57
CA PHE A 407 -16.17 -9.39 -13.02
C PHE A 407 -15.15 -9.25 -11.90
N GLU A 408 -14.07 -9.98 -12.01
CA GLU A 408 -12.83 -9.72 -11.30
C GLU A 408 -11.78 -9.25 -12.31
N PHE A 409 -11.01 -8.24 -11.92
CA PHE A 409 -9.91 -7.72 -12.72
C PHE A 409 -8.60 -8.36 -12.26
N PHE A 410 -7.94 -9.06 -13.17
CA PHE A 410 -6.66 -9.73 -12.93
C PHE A 410 -5.51 -9.04 -13.65
N MET A 411 -4.37 -9.02 -13.00
CA MET A 411 -3.08 -8.63 -13.56
C MET A 411 -1.95 -9.30 -12.78
N ASN A 412 -0.94 -9.85 -13.46
CA ASN A 412 0.15 -10.62 -12.85
C ASN A 412 -0.33 -11.86 -12.06
N GLY A 413 -1.43 -12.47 -12.44
CA GLY A 413 -2.07 -13.59 -11.72
C GLY A 413 -2.65 -13.17 -10.37
N TRP A 414 -2.95 -11.87 -10.16
CA TRP A 414 -3.54 -11.36 -8.94
C TRP A 414 -4.89 -10.70 -9.24
N GLU A 415 -5.86 -10.97 -8.40
CA GLU A 415 -7.08 -10.18 -8.33
C GLU A 415 -6.74 -8.75 -7.87
N MET A 416 -6.99 -7.78 -8.72
CA MET A 416 -6.73 -6.36 -8.51
C MET A 416 -7.98 -5.59 -8.11
N ALA A 417 -9.14 -6.03 -8.57
CA ALA A 417 -10.44 -5.45 -8.27
C ALA A 417 -11.56 -6.45 -8.49
N ASN A 418 -12.68 -6.24 -7.80
CA ASN A 418 -13.91 -7.01 -7.90
C ASN A 418 -15.09 -6.05 -8.08
N ALA A 419 -15.95 -6.31 -9.06
CA ALA A 419 -17.03 -5.40 -9.43
C ALA A 419 -18.24 -6.13 -9.98
N TYR A 420 -19.40 -5.50 -9.83
CA TYR A 420 -20.64 -6.06 -10.33
C TYR A 420 -21.75 -5.00 -10.55
N SER A 421 -22.80 -5.42 -11.27
CA SER A 421 -24.09 -4.75 -11.21
C SER A 421 -24.74 -5.14 -9.88
N GLU A 422 -25.05 -4.13 -9.08
CA GLU A 422 -25.53 -4.31 -7.71
C GLU A 422 -26.91 -4.97 -7.66
N LEU A 423 -27.07 -5.98 -6.80
CA LEU A 423 -28.37 -6.55 -6.50
C LEU A 423 -29.20 -5.50 -5.75
N ASN A 424 -30.26 -5.01 -6.39
CA ASN A 424 -31.16 -4.01 -5.83
C ASN A 424 -32.59 -4.50 -5.63
N ASP A 425 -32.83 -5.81 -5.78
CA ASP A 425 -34.08 -6.46 -5.43
C ASP A 425 -34.00 -6.95 -3.96
N PRO A 426 -34.76 -6.35 -3.02
CA PRO A 426 -34.72 -6.71 -1.61
C PRO A 426 -35.21 -8.14 -1.34
N ILE A 427 -36.08 -8.71 -2.20
CA ILE A 427 -36.61 -10.05 -2.04
C ILE A 427 -35.51 -11.07 -2.40
N ASP A 428 -34.87 -10.92 -3.56
CA ASP A 428 -33.74 -11.76 -3.95
C ASP A 428 -32.56 -11.61 -2.96
N GLN A 429 -32.28 -10.38 -2.51
CA GLN A 429 -31.20 -10.16 -1.53
C GLN A 429 -31.44 -10.90 -0.21
N ARG A 430 -32.69 -10.93 0.28
CA ARG A 430 -33.04 -11.69 1.49
C ARG A 430 -32.84 -13.18 1.30
N GLU A 431 -33.16 -13.72 0.14
CA GLU A 431 -32.93 -15.14 -0.20
C GLU A 431 -31.41 -15.45 -0.22
N ARG A 432 -30.61 -14.52 -0.77
CA ARG A 432 -29.15 -14.68 -0.80
C ARG A 432 -28.55 -14.68 0.61
N PHE A 433 -29.00 -13.77 1.48
CA PHE A 433 -28.54 -13.75 2.88
C PHE A 433 -28.92 -15.03 3.64
N LYS A 434 -30.12 -15.58 3.42
CA LYS A 434 -30.49 -16.87 3.99
C LYS A 434 -29.57 -18.01 3.54
N ALA A 435 -29.22 -18.01 2.25
CA ALA A 435 -28.27 -18.99 1.72
C ALA A 435 -26.88 -18.86 2.37
N GLN A 436 -26.42 -17.63 2.66
CA GLN A 436 -25.18 -17.37 3.40
C GLN A 436 -25.26 -17.87 4.85
N GLU A 437 -26.38 -17.66 5.54
CA GLU A 437 -26.58 -18.17 6.91
C GLU A 437 -26.59 -19.70 6.95
N GLU A 438 -27.12 -20.36 5.90
CA GLU A 438 -27.06 -21.82 5.76
C GLU A 438 -25.61 -22.30 5.58
N GLN A 439 -24.78 -21.59 4.81
CA GLN A 439 -23.35 -21.86 4.64
C GLN A 439 -22.60 -21.69 5.96
N LEU A 440 -22.89 -20.60 6.71
CA LEU A 440 -22.34 -20.37 8.04
C LEU A 440 -22.69 -21.51 9.01
N ALA A 441 -23.93 -21.98 9.01
CA ALA A 441 -24.39 -23.11 9.82
C ALA A 441 -23.71 -24.44 9.43
N GLN A 442 -23.22 -24.57 8.20
CA GLN A 442 -22.44 -25.69 7.69
C GLN A 442 -20.93 -25.60 7.97
N GLY A 443 -20.49 -24.50 8.64
CA GLY A 443 -19.11 -24.31 9.07
C GLY A 443 -18.29 -23.39 8.16
N ASP A 444 -18.92 -22.63 7.29
CA ASP A 444 -18.25 -21.59 6.52
C ASP A 444 -18.13 -20.31 7.38
N GLU A 445 -16.97 -20.13 8.03
CA GLU A 445 -16.73 -18.98 8.94
C GLU A 445 -16.63 -17.63 8.20
N GLU A 446 -16.56 -17.64 6.86
CA GLU A 446 -16.46 -16.43 6.03
C GLU A 446 -17.82 -15.97 5.50
N ALA A 447 -18.86 -16.79 5.62
CA ALA A 447 -20.21 -16.45 5.19
C ALA A 447 -20.82 -15.33 6.09
N ASN A 448 -21.61 -14.46 5.47
CA ASN A 448 -22.18 -13.30 6.14
C ASN A 448 -23.53 -13.62 6.82
N THR A 449 -23.82 -12.89 7.89
CA THR A 449 -25.15 -12.86 8.52
C THR A 449 -26.05 -11.85 7.81
N THR A 450 -27.38 -12.04 7.94
CA THR A 450 -28.36 -11.10 7.42
C THR A 450 -28.20 -9.71 8.05
N ASP A 451 -28.15 -8.67 7.20
CA ASP A 451 -28.19 -7.27 7.62
C ASP A 451 -29.59 -6.70 7.33
N GLU A 452 -30.44 -6.69 8.36
CA GLU A 452 -31.83 -6.22 8.25
C GLU A 452 -31.92 -4.71 7.95
N ASP A 453 -30.97 -3.90 8.42
CA ASP A 453 -30.95 -2.47 8.12
C ASP A 453 -30.60 -2.22 6.64
N PHE A 454 -29.69 -3.02 6.08
CA PHE A 454 -29.40 -2.96 4.64
C PHE A 454 -30.59 -3.42 3.80
N LEU A 455 -31.30 -4.47 4.20
CA LEU A 455 -32.53 -4.90 3.51
C LEU A 455 -33.60 -3.82 3.57
N ASN A 456 -33.82 -3.19 4.71
CA ASN A 456 -34.74 -2.04 4.84
C ASN A 456 -34.34 -0.88 3.91
N ALA A 457 -33.06 -0.60 3.75
CA ALA A 457 -32.59 0.40 2.79
C ALA A 457 -32.93 0.02 1.35
N LEU A 458 -32.72 -1.25 0.96
CA LEU A 458 -33.12 -1.73 -0.38
C LEU A 458 -34.64 -1.65 -0.61
N GLU A 459 -35.47 -1.90 0.41
CA GLU A 459 -36.95 -1.77 0.33
C GLU A 459 -37.39 -0.32 0.12
N ILE A 460 -36.64 0.68 0.56
CA ILE A 460 -36.87 2.10 0.22
C ILE A 460 -36.63 2.34 -1.26
N GLY A 461 -35.76 1.62 -1.89
CA GLY A 461 -35.44 1.64 -3.32
C GLY A 461 -34.01 2.08 -3.63
N MET A 462 -33.27 1.19 -4.22
CA MET A 462 -31.92 1.48 -4.76
C MET A 462 -31.99 1.52 -6.29
N PRO A 463 -31.49 2.58 -6.95
CA PRO A 463 -31.44 2.62 -8.42
C PRO A 463 -30.51 1.54 -8.97
N PRO A 464 -30.61 1.18 -10.27
CA PRO A 464 -29.58 0.38 -10.94
C PRO A 464 -28.21 1.00 -10.69
N THR A 465 -27.26 0.21 -10.20
CA THR A 465 -25.97 0.71 -9.72
C THR A 465 -24.87 -0.26 -10.10
N GLY A 466 -23.73 0.27 -10.54
CA GLY A 466 -22.47 -0.48 -10.64
C GLY A 466 -21.56 -0.14 -9.47
N GLY A 467 -20.93 -1.14 -8.91
CA GLY A 467 -19.96 -0.99 -7.82
C GLY A 467 -18.67 -1.74 -8.08
N ILE A 468 -17.57 -1.27 -7.48
CA ILE A 468 -16.26 -1.90 -7.59
C ILE A 468 -15.40 -1.64 -6.36
N GLY A 469 -14.66 -2.67 -5.93
CA GLY A 469 -13.63 -2.57 -4.92
C GLY A 469 -12.24 -2.78 -5.50
N PHE A 470 -11.29 -1.90 -5.18
CA PHE A 470 -9.91 -1.92 -5.63
C PHE A 470 -8.94 -2.19 -4.48
N GLY A 471 -8.05 -3.16 -4.64
CA GLY A 471 -6.91 -3.36 -3.74
C GLY A 471 -5.82 -2.32 -3.98
N ILE A 472 -5.84 -1.21 -3.23
CA ILE A 472 -4.87 -0.11 -3.40
C ILE A 472 -3.44 -0.57 -3.09
N ASP A 473 -3.24 -1.43 -2.12
CA ASP A 473 -1.92 -1.95 -1.81
C ASP A 473 -1.35 -2.80 -2.96
N ARG A 474 -2.17 -3.66 -3.57
CA ARG A 474 -1.78 -4.44 -4.76
C ARG A 474 -1.47 -3.55 -5.96
N MET A 475 -2.28 -2.51 -6.20
CA MET A 475 -1.97 -1.50 -7.24
C MET A 475 -0.62 -0.84 -6.98
N CYS A 476 -0.33 -0.45 -5.73
CA CYS A 476 0.96 0.13 -5.38
C CYS A 476 2.11 -0.86 -5.58
N MET A 477 1.94 -2.14 -5.21
CA MET A 477 2.96 -3.17 -5.44
C MET A 477 3.34 -3.28 -6.91
N LEU A 478 2.36 -3.37 -7.81
CA LEU A 478 2.62 -3.49 -9.25
C LEU A 478 3.26 -2.22 -9.84
N LEU A 479 2.75 -1.03 -9.49
CA LEU A 479 3.24 0.24 -10.01
C LEU A 479 4.61 0.66 -9.44
N THR A 480 5.08 0.02 -8.37
CA THR A 480 6.38 0.33 -7.75
C THR A 480 7.36 -0.84 -7.78
N ASP A 481 7.02 -1.93 -8.48
CA ASP A 481 7.82 -3.17 -8.54
C ASP A 481 8.20 -3.67 -7.12
N SER A 482 7.20 -3.73 -6.23
CA SER A 482 7.39 -4.13 -4.83
C SER A 482 6.95 -5.58 -4.63
N ALA A 483 7.84 -6.44 -4.17
CA ALA A 483 7.63 -7.89 -4.11
C ALA A 483 6.62 -8.34 -3.05
N ALA A 484 6.41 -7.55 -2.00
CA ALA A 484 5.50 -7.88 -0.91
C ALA A 484 4.67 -6.67 -0.47
N ILE A 485 3.46 -6.95 0.03
CA ILE A 485 2.56 -5.92 0.58
C ILE A 485 3.24 -5.10 1.69
N ARG A 486 4.13 -5.71 2.46
CA ARG A 486 4.92 -5.04 3.50
C ARG A 486 5.89 -4.00 2.96
N ASP A 487 6.29 -4.10 1.70
CA ASP A 487 7.17 -3.11 1.05
C ASP A 487 6.42 -1.81 0.76
N VAL A 488 5.11 -1.87 0.55
CA VAL A 488 4.25 -0.70 0.28
C VAL A 488 3.47 -0.22 1.52
N LEU A 489 3.62 -0.88 2.66
CA LEU A 489 3.11 -0.44 3.97
C LEU A 489 4.24 0.17 4.80
N LEU A 490 4.02 1.39 5.33
CA LEU A 490 5.02 2.05 6.18
C LEU A 490 5.32 1.23 7.43
N PHE A 491 4.29 0.79 8.13
CA PHE A 491 4.40 -0.03 9.33
C PHE A 491 3.49 -1.26 9.20
N PRO A 492 3.98 -2.33 8.55
CA PRO A 492 3.22 -3.56 8.39
C PRO A 492 3.05 -4.27 9.74
N THR A 493 1.99 -5.07 9.84
CA THR A 493 1.77 -5.93 11.01
C THR A 493 2.88 -6.98 11.10
N MET A 494 3.54 -7.04 12.24
CA MET A 494 4.66 -7.96 12.50
C MET A 494 4.41 -8.72 13.80
N LYS A 495 4.82 -10.00 13.83
CA LYS A 495 4.80 -10.76 15.07
C LYS A 495 5.65 -10.07 16.13
N THR A 496 5.10 -9.92 17.35
CA THR A 496 5.82 -9.34 18.48
C THR A 496 7.08 -10.16 18.79
N GLN A 497 8.23 -9.52 18.90
CA GLN A 497 9.42 -10.17 19.41
C GLN A 497 9.25 -10.32 20.92
N LYS A 498 9.41 -11.54 21.40
CA LYS A 498 9.53 -11.77 22.85
C LYS A 498 10.97 -11.46 23.23
N ASP A 499 11.13 -10.56 24.22
CA ASP A 499 12.42 -10.23 24.83
C ASP A 499 13.08 -11.46 25.46
#